data_40ed866673e7c5f91ac5c411592bef3a
#
_entry.id   40ed866673e7c5f91ac5c411592bef3a
#
_cell.length_a   1.000
_cell.length_b   1.000
_cell.length_c   1.000
_cell.angle_alpha   90.00
_cell.angle_beta   90.00
_cell.angle_gamma   90.00
#
_symmetry.space_group_name_H-M   'P 1'
#
loop_
_entity.id
_entity.type
_entity.pdbx_description
1 polymer ?
#
loop_
_entity_poly.entity_id
_entity_poly.type
_entity_poly.pdbx_seq_one_letter_code
_entity_poly.pdbx_strand_id
1 'polypeptide(L)'
;ISPDHVKNITDKDLIIGSSNATINEIEESNKNSSDYIAVGSIYSTDTKSNTRPASLNLLVEAKKISKKPIVAIGGIKENNIEEVLETGVDSVCMATAITLSNDPQKATERFTKFF
;
A
#
# COMPACT_ATOMS: atom_id res chain seq x y z
N ILE A 1 -9.73 12.52 9.57
CA ILE A 1 -11.11 12.24 9.13
C ILE A 1 -11.27 10.75 8.86
N SER A 2 -12.34 10.14 9.37
CA SER A 2 -12.56 8.71 9.20
C SER A 2 -13.27 8.37 7.89
N PRO A 3 -13.12 7.14 7.36
CA PRO A 3 -13.89 6.68 6.19
C PRO A 3 -15.39 6.82 6.37
N ASP A 4 -15.90 6.50 7.56
CA ASP A 4 -17.32 6.65 7.88
C ASP A 4 -17.80 8.09 7.79
N HIS A 5 -16.98 9.03 8.28
CA HIS A 5 -17.27 10.45 8.18
C HIS A 5 -17.31 10.92 6.73
N VAL A 6 -16.35 10.48 5.89
CA VAL A 6 -16.32 10.82 4.47
C VAL A 6 -17.59 10.33 3.76
N LYS A 7 -18.01 9.09 4.02
CA LYS A 7 -19.24 8.54 3.42
C LYS A 7 -20.50 9.30 3.86
N ASN A 8 -20.49 9.84 5.07
CA ASN A 8 -21.64 10.59 5.60
C ASN A 8 -21.77 12.03 5.04
N ILE A 9 -20.66 12.62 4.58
CA ILE A 9 -20.68 14.02 4.08
C ILE A 9 -20.77 14.13 2.56
N THR A 10 -20.87 13.01 1.85
CA THR A 10 -20.98 13.01 0.39
C THR A 10 -22.09 12.10 -0.07
N ASP A 11 -22.85 12.55 -1.06
CA ASP A 11 -23.86 11.73 -1.76
C ASP A 11 -23.25 10.91 -2.90
N LYS A 12 -21.95 11.04 -3.13
CA LYS A 12 -21.24 10.32 -4.20
C LYS A 12 -20.82 8.92 -3.73
N ASP A 13 -20.93 7.97 -4.64
CA ASP A 13 -20.38 6.63 -4.45
C ASP A 13 -18.87 6.69 -4.69
N LEU A 14 -18.11 6.89 -3.60
CA LEU A 14 -16.65 7.00 -3.63
C LEU A 14 -16.00 5.72 -3.14
N ILE A 15 -14.91 5.34 -3.79
CA ILE A 15 -14.00 4.32 -3.29
C ILE A 15 -13.06 4.98 -2.28
N ILE A 16 -13.07 4.52 -1.04
CA ILE A 16 -12.32 5.11 0.06
C ILE A 16 -11.29 4.13 0.59
N GLY A 17 -10.01 4.53 0.62
CA GLY A 17 -8.94 3.80 1.26
C GLY A 17 -8.62 4.34 2.64
N SER A 18 -8.22 3.48 3.55
CA SER A 18 -7.68 3.86 4.86
C SER A 18 -6.18 3.58 4.93
N SER A 19 -5.43 4.52 5.54
CA SER A 19 -3.97 4.37 5.72
C SER A 19 -3.66 3.73 7.06
N ASN A 20 -2.76 2.76 7.07
CA ASN A 20 -2.47 1.93 8.24
C ASN A 20 -0.96 1.64 8.32
N ALA A 21 -0.44 1.66 9.56
CA ALA A 21 0.95 1.34 9.84
C ALA A 21 1.10 0.23 10.91
N THR A 22 0.02 -0.21 11.51
CA THR A 22 0.02 -1.23 12.58
C THR A 22 -1.11 -2.23 12.38
N ILE A 23 -0.97 -3.41 13.01
CA ILE A 23 -2.02 -4.45 13.02
C ILE A 23 -3.31 -3.92 13.65
N ASN A 24 -3.22 -3.17 14.73
CA ASN A 24 -4.41 -2.60 15.39
C ASN A 24 -5.19 -1.66 14.46
N GLU A 25 -4.49 -0.83 13.69
CA GLU A 25 -5.12 0.05 12.70
C GLU A 25 -5.80 -0.76 11.59
N ILE A 26 -5.18 -1.85 11.15
CA ILE A 26 -5.75 -2.74 10.13
C ILE A 26 -7.02 -3.41 10.65
N GLU A 27 -7.02 -3.88 11.90
CA GLU A 27 -8.20 -4.44 12.54
C GLU A 27 -9.35 -3.42 12.63
N GLU A 28 -9.06 -2.17 12.96
CA GLU A 28 -10.05 -1.09 12.95
C GLU A 28 -10.55 -0.80 11.52
N SER A 29 -9.66 -0.82 10.53
CA SER A 29 -10.06 -0.61 9.14
C SER A 29 -10.92 -1.73 8.57
N ASN A 30 -10.83 -2.95 9.11
CA ASN A 30 -11.75 -4.02 8.76
C ASN A 30 -13.20 -3.71 9.16
N LYS A 31 -13.38 -2.88 10.19
CA LYS A 31 -14.70 -2.57 10.77
C LYS A 31 -15.31 -1.29 10.21
N ASN A 32 -14.51 -0.37 9.69
CA ASN A 32 -14.99 0.90 9.15
C ASN A 32 -15.47 0.76 7.70
N SER A 33 -15.97 1.85 7.11
CA SER A 33 -16.53 1.87 5.77
C SER A 33 -15.51 2.05 4.63
N SER A 34 -14.20 1.90 4.91
CA SER A 34 -13.21 1.90 3.84
C SER A 34 -13.38 0.70 2.90
N ASP A 35 -13.06 0.88 1.64
CA ASP A 35 -13.18 -0.12 0.60
C ASP A 35 -11.88 -0.93 0.43
N TYR A 36 -10.73 -0.32 0.76
CA TYR A 36 -9.44 -0.99 0.78
C TYR A 36 -8.54 -0.46 1.91
N ILE A 37 -7.50 -1.20 2.22
CA ILE A 37 -6.56 -0.89 3.30
C ILE A 37 -5.17 -0.65 2.69
N ALA A 38 -4.68 0.59 2.79
CA ALA A 38 -3.32 0.93 2.41
C ALA A 38 -2.38 0.72 3.61
N VAL A 39 -1.30 0.00 3.41
CA VAL A 39 -0.31 -0.32 4.45
C VAL A 39 1.04 0.27 4.06
N GLY A 40 1.58 1.09 4.90
CA GLY A 40 2.88 1.75 4.68
C GLY A 40 3.30 2.65 5.84
N SER A 41 4.45 3.25 5.76
CA SER A 41 5.41 3.18 4.64
C SER A 41 6.22 1.89 4.71
N ILE A 42 6.31 1.14 3.60
CA ILE A 42 7.04 -0.13 3.57
C ILE A 42 8.55 0.12 3.63
N TYR A 43 9.03 1.04 2.82
CA TYR A 43 10.42 1.46 2.81
C TYR A 43 10.53 2.91 3.21
N SER A 44 11.39 3.22 4.18
CA SER A 44 11.66 4.61 4.54
C SER A 44 12.71 5.20 3.58
N THR A 45 12.67 6.51 3.38
CA THR A 45 13.64 7.24 2.55
C THR A 45 15.05 7.27 3.15
N ASP A 46 15.18 6.97 4.46
CA ASP A 46 16.44 7.03 5.21
C ASP A 46 17.10 5.67 5.42
N THR A 47 16.58 4.60 4.81
CA THR A 47 17.16 3.26 4.97
C THR A 47 18.49 3.15 4.25
N LYS A 48 19.57 3.14 5.02
CA LYS A 48 20.91 2.75 4.57
C LYS A 48 21.20 1.27 4.78
N SER A 49 20.23 0.53 5.28
CA SER A 49 20.34 -0.87 5.66
C SER A 49 19.96 -1.77 4.48
N ASN A 50 20.75 -2.81 4.22
CA ASN A 50 20.43 -3.89 3.28
C ASN A 50 19.52 -4.96 3.90
N THR A 51 19.02 -4.75 5.12
CA THR A 51 18.14 -5.69 5.78
C THR A 51 16.71 -5.57 5.28
N ARG A 52 16.02 -6.72 5.20
CA ARG A 52 14.61 -6.79 4.85
C ARG A 52 13.79 -5.95 5.85
N PRO A 53 12.94 -5.00 5.40
CA PRO A 53 12.13 -4.20 6.30
C PRO A 53 11.16 -5.04 7.14
N ALA A 54 10.99 -4.70 8.41
CA ALA A 54 9.99 -5.33 9.29
C ALA A 54 8.56 -5.16 8.76
N SER A 55 8.31 -4.11 7.98
CA SER A 55 7.03 -3.85 7.32
C SER A 55 6.63 -4.88 6.27
N LEU A 56 7.56 -5.68 5.73
CA LEU A 56 7.21 -6.82 4.88
C LEU A 56 6.50 -7.91 5.69
N ASN A 57 6.92 -8.15 6.94
CA ASN A 57 6.20 -9.06 7.83
C ASN A 57 4.82 -8.51 8.21
N LEU A 58 4.71 -7.20 8.38
CA LEU A 58 3.42 -6.53 8.59
C LEU A 58 2.47 -6.79 7.41
N LEU A 59 2.95 -6.74 6.17
CA LEU A 59 2.13 -7.04 4.99
C LEU A 59 1.63 -8.49 5.00
N VAL A 60 2.50 -9.44 5.34
CA VAL A 60 2.11 -10.86 5.46
C VAL A 60 1.00 -11.02 6.50
N GLU A 61 1.17 -10.44 7.69
CA GLU A 61 0.16 -10.50 8.75
C GLU A 61 -1.12 -9.76 8.37
N ALA A 62 -1.00 -8.58 7.75
CA ALA A 62 -2.13 -7.81 7.24
C ALA A 62 -2.98 -8.64 6.27
N LYS A 63 -2.34 -9.36 5.37
CA LYS A 63 -3.04 -10.20 4.39
C LYS A 63 -3.81 -11.34 5.06
N LYS A 64 -3.29 -11.89 6.15
CA LYS A 64 -3.98 -12.94 6.92
C LYS A 64 -5.25 -12.45 7.61
N ILE A 65 -5.23 -11.21 8.15
CA ILE A 65 -6.32 -10.69 8.98
C ILE A 65 -7.28 -9.78 8.22
N SER A 66 -6.87 -9.23 7.08
CA SER A 66 -7.70 -8.28 6.32
C SER A 66 -8.86 -8.96 5.65
N LYS A 67 -10.02 -8.33 5.74
CA LYS A 67 -11.25 -8.67 5.01
C LYS A 67 -11.41 -7.85 3.74
N LYS A 68 -10.46 -6.96 3.45
CA LYS A 68 -10.47 -6.00 2.34
C LYS A 68 -9.18 -6.09 1.55
N PRO A 69 -9.17 -5.63 0.30
CA PRO A 69 -7.92 -5.59 -0.47
C PRO A 69 -6.82 -4.79 0.25
N ILE A 70 -5.59 -5.29 0.18
CA ILE A 70 -4.40 -4.64 0.74
C ILE A 70 -3.61 -3.98 -0.37
N VAL A 71 -3.29 -2.71 -0.17
CA VAL A 71 -2.40 -1.93 -1.06
C VAL A 71 -1.13 -1.58 -0.29
N ALA A 72 0.02 -2.03 -0.76
CA ALA A 72 1.31 -1.66 -0.18
C ALA A 72 1.76 -0.31 -0.75
N ILE A 73 2.25 0.58 0.12
CA ILE A 73 2.70 1.92 -0.26
C ILE A 73 3.97 2.33 0.50
N GLY A 74 4.79 3.12 -0.15
CA GLY A 74 5.97 3.75 0.45
C GLY A 74 7.30 3.17 -0.03
N GLY A 75 8.00 3.93 -0.85
CA GLY A 75 9.35 3.62 -1.31
C GLY A 75 9.48 2.39 -2.22
N ILE A 76 8.39 1.92 -2.82
CA ILE A 76 8.40 0.76 -3.71
C ILE A 76 9.02 1.17 -5.06
N LYS A 77 9.98 0.37 -5.53
CA LYS A 77 10.78 0.57 -6.74
C LYS A 77 10.97 -0.76 -7.48
N GLU A 78 11.56 -0.71 -8.66
CA GLU A 78 11.84 -1.92 -9.44
C GLU A 78 12.72 -2.94 -8.69
N ASN A 79 13.67 -2.47 -7.88
CA ASN A 79 14.60 -3.34 -7.16
C ASN A 79 14.00 -3.99 -5.90
N ASN A 80 12.80 -3.63 -5.49
CA ASN A 80 12.17 -4.17 -4.27
C ASN A 80 10.72 -4.61 -4.44
N ILE A 81 10.09 -4.35 -5.59
CA ILE A 81 8.68 -4.68 -5.81
C ILE A 81 8.40 -6.19 -5.70
N GLU A 82 9.33 -7.04 -6.14
CA GLU A 82 9.14 -8.50 -6.10
C GLU A 82 8.92 -9.00 -4.68
N GLU A 83 9.77 -8.57 -3.74
CA GLU A 83 9.62 -8.99 -2.33
C GLU A 83 8.33 -8.44 -1.69
N VAL A 84 7.83 -7.31 -2.16
CA VAL A 84 6.52 -6.78 -1.74
C VAL A 84 5.40 -7.67 -2.26
N LEU A 85 5.45 -8.05 -3.52
CA LEU A 85 4.42 -8.91 -4.14
C LEU A 85 4.42 -10.32 -3.55
N GLU A 86 5.56 -10.84 -3.14
CA GLU A 86 5.68 -12.14 -2.46
C GLU A 86 4.90 -12.19 -1.14
N THR A 87 4.62 -11.05 -0.51
CA THR A 87 3.79 -11.00 0.70
C THR A 87 2.33 -11.31 0.45
N GLY A 88 1.90 -11.35 -0.80
CA GLY A 88 0.51 -11.64 -1.20
C GLY A 88 -0.40 -10.40 -1.25
N VAL A 89 0.14 -9.19 -1.21
CA VAL A 89 -0.67 -7.97 -1.34
C VAL A 89 -1.41 -7.93 -2.66
N ASP A 90 -2.56 -7.27 -2.68
CA ASP A 90 -3.43 -7.22 -3.85
C ASP A 90 -2.97 -6.16 -4.85
N SER A 91 -2.31 -5.11 -4.37
CA SER A 91 -1.82 -4.02 -5.22
C SER A 91 -0.66 -3.27 -4.56
N VAL A 92 0.03 -2.46 -5.35
CA VAL A 92 1.08 -1.56 -4.88
C VAL A 92 0.80 -0.14 -5.37
N CYS A 93 1.26 0.84 -4.59
CA CYS A 93 1.19 2.25 -4.93
C CYS A 93 2.61 2.82 -5.00
N MET A 94 2.91 3.48 -6.10
CA MET A 94 4.20 4.11 -6.36
C MET A 94 4.00 5.56 -6.77
N ALA A 95 4.89 6.44 -6.32
CA ALA A 95 4.88 7.84 -6.72
C ALA A 95 6.23 8.20 -7.37
N THR A 96 7.26 8.41 -6.56
CA THR A 96 8.55 8.93 -7.04
C THR A 96 9.30 7.97 -7.97
N ALA A 97 9.08 6.66 -7.84
CA ALA A 97 9.63 5.67 -8.77
C ALA A 97 9.19 5.91 -10.22
N ILE A 98 8.05 6.55 -10.40
CA ILE A 98 7.50 6.91 -11.71
C ILE A 98 7.77 8.39 -12.01
N THR A 99 7.36 9.30 -11.11
CA THR A 99 7.38 10.74 -11.37
C THR A 99 8.79 11.33 -11.47
N LEU A 100 9.77 10.75 -10.78
CA LEU A 100 11.16 11.18 -10.83
C LEU A 100 12.01 10.38 -11.82
N SER A 101 11.43 9.44 -12.57
CA SER A 101 12.15 8.74 -13.63
C SER A 101 12.39 9.65 -14.84
N ASN A 102 13.40 9.34 -15.64
CA ASN A 102 13.68 10.08 -16.88
C ASN A 102 12.56 9.92 -17.91
N ASP A 103 11.84 8.81 -17.87
CA ASP A 103 10.72 8.51 -18.75
C ASP A 103 9.61 7.83 -17.94
N PRO A 104 8.64 8.60 -17.42
CA PRO A 104 7.55 8.07 -16.59
C PRO A 104 6.70 7.01 -17.30
N GLN A 105 6.48 7.14 -18.60
CA GLN A 105 5.73 6.17 -19.37
C GLN A 105 6.44 4.81 -19.38
N LYS A 106 7.72 4.79 -19.74
CA LYS A 106 8.51 3.54 -19.75
C LYS A 106 8.67 2.95 -18.36
N ALA A 107 8.81 3.79 -17.32
CA ALA A 107 8.83 3.33 -15.94
C ALA A 107 7.54 2.60 -15.60
N THR A 108 6.40 3.17 -15.93
CA THR A 108 5.09 2.56 -15.70
C THR A 108 4.95 1.23 -16.46
N GLU A 109 5.37 1.19 -17.72
CA GLU A 109 5.35 -0.03 -18.53
C GLU A 109 6.18 -1.16 -17.91
N ARG A 110 7.35 -0.83 -17.34
CA ARG A 110 8.18 -1.83 -16.64
C ARG A 110 7.49 -2.40 -15.41
N PHE A 111 6.83 -1.55 -14.63
CA PHE A 111 6.08 -2.00 -13.44
C PHE A 111 4.88 -2.88 -13.79
N THR A 112 4.20 -2.61 -14.89
CA THR A 112 3.04 -3.42 -15.29
C THR A 112 3.40 -4.87 -15.61
N LYS A 113 4.67 -5.18 -15.89
CA LYS A 113 5.14 -6.54 -16.15
C LYS A 113 5.14 -7.44 -14.91
N PHE A 114 5.05 -6.86 -13.72
CA PHE A 114 4.98 -7.63 -12.46
C PHE A 114 3.57 -8.11 -12.12
N PHE A 115 2.58 -7.66 -12.88
CA PHE A 115 1.16 -7.96 -12.61
C PHE A 115 0.51 -8.82 -13.67
#